data_02d31af59d233976d02383984d881f5b
#
_entry.id   02d31af59d233976d02383984d881f5b
#
_cell.length_a   1.000
_cell.length_b   1.000
_cell.length_c   1.000
_cell.angle_alpha   90.00
_cell.angle_beta   90.00
_cell.angle_gamma   90.00
#
_symmetry.space_group_name_H-M   'P 1'
#
loop_
_entity.id
_entity.type
_entity.pdbx_description
1 polymer ?
#
loop_
_entity_poly.entity_id
_entity_poly.type
_entity_poly.pdbx_seq_one_letter_code
_entity_poly.pdbx_strand_id
1 'polypeptide(L)'
;MKNNKIFYFIVILIVAIFFVLLLGLQEEKNYSPQSETKKLNNSISLKELYSGKNIFLNDLLLENELNLINIWASWCLPCKAEHPYLINLNERFDINLIGINYKDNLDNSKKFLSDLGNPYDEVLVDSDGIKSVSYTHLRAHETEE
;
A
#
# COMPACT_ATOMS: atom_id res chain seq x y z
N MET A 1 51.77 11.94 29.32
CA MET A 1 51.31 12.89 28.28
C MET A 1 51.03 12.25 26.90
N LYS A 2 50.96 10.90 26.79
CA LYS A 2 50.84 10.21 25.47
C LYS A 2 49.36 9.93 25.04
N ASN A 3 48.39 10.00 25.95
CA ASN A 3 47.02 9.59 25.68
C ASN A 3 46.11 10.69 25.10
N ASN A 4 46.49 11.96 25.22
CA ASN A 4 45.61 13.05 24.81
C ASN A 4 45.44 13.15 23.28
N LYS A 5 46.50 12.78 22.54
CA LYS A 5 46.41 12.80 21.06
C LYS A 5 45.42 11.79 20.50
N ILE A 6 45.37 10.59 21.07
CA ILE A 6 44.44 9.53 20.71
C ILE A 6 43.00 9.96 21.07
N PHE A 7 42.81 10.57 22.22
CA PHE A 7 41.53 11.09 22.65
C PHE A 7 40.99 12.15 21.68
N TYR A 8 41.80 13.15 21.31
CA TYR A 8 41.41 14.18 20.32
C TYR A 8 41.12 13.58 18.97
N PHE A 9 41.89 12.57 18.54
CA PHE A 9 41.64 11.91 17.26
C PHE A 9 40.26 11.19 17.26
N ILE A 10 39.92 10.47 18.34
CA ILE A 10 38.62 9.80 18.48
C ILE A 10 37.48 10.83 18.50
N VAL A 11 37.62 11.95 19.21
CA VAL A 11 36.60 13.01 19.24
C VAL A 11 36.38 13.61 17.86
N ILE A 12 37.45 13.89 17.12
CA ILE A 12 37.33 14.42 15.75
C ILE A 12 36.65 13.41 14.83
N LEU A 13 36.96 12.12 14.95
CA LEU A 13 36.34 11.07 14.16
C LEU A 13 34.84 10.98 14.44
N ILE A 14 34.42 11.02 15.72
CA ILE A 14 33.00 11.01 16.11
C ILE A 14 32.27 12.23 15.56
N VAL A 15 32.85 13.42 15.66
CA VAL A 15 32.27 14.65 15.12
C VAL A 15 32.16 14.57 13.59
N ALA A 16 33.13 14.03 12.90
CA ALA A 16 33.08 13.85 11.46
C ALA A 16 31.98 12.88 11.03
N ILE A 17 31.84 11.74 11.73
CA ILE A 17 30.77 10.77 11.48
C ILE A 17 29.40 11.41 11.74
N PHE A 18 29.24 12.14 12.84
CA PHE A 18 28.01 12.82 13.18
C PHE A 18 27.63 13.87 12.10
N PHE A 19 28.62 14.60 11.60
CA PHE A 19 28.42 15.59 10.55
C PHE A 19 27.99 14.96 9.22
N VAL A 20 28.59 13.81 8.85
CA VAL A 20 28.19 13.04 7.66
C VAL A 20 26.75 12.51 7.80
N LEU A 21 26.37 12.03 9.00
CA LEU A 21 24.98 11.60 9.28
C LEU A 21 23.99 12.76 9.18
N LEU A 22 24.34 13.93 9.72
CA LEU A 22 23.48 15.12 9.61
C LEU A 22 23.29 15.55 8.15
N LEU A 23 24.34 15.52 7.33
CA LEU A 23 24.23 15.82 5.89
C LEU A 23 23.35 14.80 5.16
N GLY A 24 23.48 13.52 5.52
CA GLY A 24 22.64 12.46 4.94
C GLY A 24 21.16 12.55 5.32
N LEU A 25 20.86 13.11 6.51
CA LEU A 25 19.47 13.33 6.96
C LEU A 25 18.82 14.56 6.33
N GLN A 26 19.60 15.46 5.72
CA GLN A 26 19.08 16.67 5.04
C GLN A 26 18.62 16.41 3.59
N GLU A 27 18.87 15.25 3.01
CA GLU A 27 18.21 14.88 1.78
C GLU A 27 16.75 14.53 2.07
N GLU A 28 15.90 15.55 2.18
CA GLU A 28 14.48 15.36 1.95
C GLU A 28 14.33 14.88 0.48
N LYS A 29 14.23 13.56 0.31
CA LYS A 29 13.63 13.03 -0.90
C LYS A 29 12.21 13.56 -0.93
N ASN A 30 12.00 14.69 -1.59
CA ASN A 30 10.70 15.16 -1.99
C ASN A 30 10.11 14.04 -2.88
N TYR A 31 9.47 13.07 -2.22
CA TYR A 31 8.60 12.13 -2.90
C TYR A 31 7.42 12.96 -3.42
N SER A 32 7.62 13.52 -4.60
CA SER A 32 6.53 14.04 -5.41
C SER A 32 5.90 12.81 -6.05
N PRO A 33 4.69 12.40 -5.65
CA PRO A 33 3.96 11.41 -6.42
C PRO A 33 3.66 12.07 -7.75
N GLN A 34 4.48 11.78 -8.76
CA GLN A 34 4.13 12.09 -10.14
C GLN A 34 2.86 11.29 -10.42
N SER A 35 1.77 12.01 -10.55
CA SER A 35 0.50 11.48 -11.04
C SER A 35 0.64 11.19 -12.54
N GLU A 36 1.42 10.16 -12.86
CA GLU A 36 1.40 9.60 -14.19
C GLU A 36 0.09 8.82 -14.33
N THR A 37 -0.84 9.41 -15.04
CA THR A 37 -2.07 8.75 -15.46
C THR A 37 -1.74 7.69 -16.51
N LYS A 38 -1.18 6.56 -16.08
CA LYS A 38 -1.03 5.41 -16.94
C LYS A 38 -2.39 4.76 -17.11
N LYS A 39 -2.89 4.72 -18.34
CA LYS A 39 -4.14 4.01 -18.66
C LYS A 39 -3.99 2.58 -18.16
N LEU A 40 -4.77 2.22 -17.15
CA LEU A 40 -4.89 0.85 -16.67
C LEU A 40 -5.21 -0.03 -17.87
N ASN A 41 -4.42 -1.08 -18.09
CA ASN A 41 -4.63 -2.01 -19.19
C ASN A 41 -6.02 -2.66 -19.00
N ASN A 42 -6.91 -2.50 -19.96
CA ASN A 42 -8.37 -2.70 -19.88
C ASN A 42 -8.85 -4.14 -19.57
N SER A 43 -8.04 -5.01 -18.98
CA SER A 43 -8.35 -6.43 -18.90
C SER A 43 -8.22 -7.09 -17.52
N ILE A 44 -8.14 -6.31 -16.43
CA ILE A 44 -8.11 -6.94 -15.10
C ILE A 44 -9.55 -7.25 -14.69
N SER A 45 -9.91 -8.54 -14.80
CA SER A 45 -11.18 -9.08 -14.31
C SER A 45 -10.92 -9.90 -13.04
N LEU A 46 -11.67 -9.60 -11.99
CA LEU A 46 -11.63 -10.25 -10.68
C LEU A 46 -13.03 -10.76 -10.32
N LYS A 47 -13.10 -11.77 -9.45
CA LYS A 47 -14.39 -12.25 -8.95
C LYS A 47 -14.81 -11.42 -7.74
N GLU A 48 -16.07 -11.03 -7.69
CA GLU A 48 -16.67 -10.46 -6.49
C GLU A 48 -16.83 -11.55 -5.41
N LEU A 49 -16.55 -11.19 -4.15
CA LEU A 49 -16.42 -12.13 -3.02
C LEU A 49 -17.72 -12.89 -2.71
N TYR A 50 -18.85 -12.24 -2.80
CA TYR A 50 -20.14 -12.80 -2.37
C TYR A 50 -20.91 -13.46 -3.52
N SER A 51 -21.00 -12.79 -4.66
CA SER A 51 -21.76 -13.28 -5.82
C SER A 51 -20.94 -14.22 -6.73
N GLY A 52 -19.62 -14.15 -6.65
CA GLY A 52 -18.70 -14.86 -7.54
C GLY A 52 -18.72 -14.38 -9.00
N LYS A 53 -19.41 -13.28 -9.29
CA LYS A 53 -19.45 -12.67 -10.62
C LYS A 53 -18.09 -12.06 -10.98
N ASN A 54 -17.72 -12.16 -12.26
CA ASN A 54 -16.55 -11.46 -12.76
C ASN A 54 -16.87 -9.98 -12.96
N ILE A 55 -16.05 -9.12 -12.37
CA ILE A 55 -16.12 -7.67 -12.49
C ILE A 55 -14.82 -7.17 -13.10
N PHE A 56 -14.90 -6.26 -14.05
CA PHE A 56 -13.74 -5.56 -14.58
C PHE A 56 -13.40 -4.38 -13.67
N LEU A 57 -12.18 -4.34 -13.19
CA LEU A 57 -11.72 -3.28 -12.27
C LEU A 57 -11.90 -1.88 -12.88
N ASN A 58 -11.68 -1.76 -14.18
CA ASN A 58 -11.87 -0.48 -14.87
C ASN A 58 -13.31 0.05 -14.81
N ASP A 59 -14.30 -0.83 -14.85
CA ASP A 59 -15.71 -0.39 -14.82
C ASP A 59 -16.01 0.28 -13.47
N LEU A 60 -15.49 -0.29 -12.36
CA LEU A 60 -15.63 0.29 -11.03
C LEU A 60 -14.93 1.64 -10.88
N LEU A 61 -13.78 1.81 -11.54
CA LEU A 61 -12.99 3.05 -11.47
C LEU A 61 -13.59 4.20 -12.28
N LEU A 62 -14.40 3.91 -13.30
CA LEU A 62 -15.03 4.91 -14.16
C LEU A 62 -16.31 5.50 -13.56
N GLU A 63 -16.92 4.82 -12.59
CA GLU A 63 -18.20 5.23 -12.00
C GLU A 63 -18.05 6.36 -10.95
N ASN A 64 -16.86 6.53 -10.40
CA ASN A 64 -16.62 7.47 -9.29
C ASN A 64 -15.40 8.36 -9.54
N GLU A 65 -15.46 9.61 -9.06
CA GLU A 65 -14.36 10.58 -9.21
C GLU A 65 -13.14 10.20 -8.36
N LEU A 66 -13.36 9.65 -7.16
CA LEU A 66 -12.30 9.26 -6.24
C LEU A 66 -12.41 7.79 -5.88
N ASN A 67 -11.41 7.02 -6.27
CA ASN A 67 -11.34 5.60 -6.00
C ASN A 67 -10.10 5.27 -5.14
N LEU A 68 -10.31 4.46 -4.09
CA LEU A 68 -9.23 3.92 -3.27
C LEU A 68 -9.24 2.40 -3.37
N ILE A 69 -8.13 1.83 -3.82
CA ILE A 69 -7.95 0.38 -3.86
C ILE A 69 -7.09 -0.04 -2.68
N ASN A 70 -7.63 -0.93 -1.83
CA ASN A 70 -6.91 -1.56 -0.75
C ASN A 70 -6.70 -3.05 -0.99
N ILE A 71 -5.46 -3.52 -0.93
CA ILE A 71 -5.12 -4.94 -1.03
C ILE A 71 -4.97 -5.50 0.38
N TRP A 72 -5.74 -6.52 0.70
CA TRP A 72 -5.83 -7.08 2.05
C TRP A 72 -5.96 -8.61 2.07
N ALA A 73 -5.76 -9.20 3.25
CA ALA A 73 -6.04 -10.62 3.49
C ALA A 73 -6.41 -10.84 4.96
N SER A 74 -7.19 -11.90 5.26
CA SER A 74 -7.59 -12.23 6.63
C SER A 74 -6.40 -12.64 7.52
N TRP A 75 -5.35 -13.19 6.94
CA TRP A 75 -4.10 -13.58 7.61
C TRP A 75 -3.09 -12.43 7.76
N CYS A 76 -3.36 -11.26 7.16
CA CYS A 76 -2.46 -10.10 7.18
C CYS A 76 -2.64 -9.31 8.47
N LEU A 77 -1.69 -9.40 9.39
CA LEU A 77 -1.77 -8.72 10.68
C LEU A 77 -1.76 -7.18 10.59
N PRO A 78 -0.93 -6.54 9.75
CA PRO A 78 -1.02 -5.10 9.51
C PRO A 78 -2.37 -4.67 8.96
N CYS A 79 -2.95 -5.44 8.02
CA CYS A 79 -4.26 -5.13 7.43
C CYS A 79 -5.36 -5.11 8.50
N LYS A 80 -5.28 -6.01 9.50
CA LYS A 80 -6.20 -6.02 10.64
C LYS A 80 -6.06 -4.76 11.50
N ALA A 81 -4.85 -4.25 11.68
CA ALA A 81 -4.59 -3.03 12.45
C ALA A 81 -5.08 -1.78 11.72
N GLU A 82 -5.01 -1.76 10.39
CA GLU A 82 -5.46 -0.65 9.54
C GLU A 82 -6.98 -0.63 9.33
N HIS A 83 -7.65 -1.75 9.49
CA HIS A 83 -9.05 -1.95 9.15
C HIS A 83 -10.02 -0.91 9.79
N PRO A 84 -9.91 -0.57 11.09
CA PRO A 84 -10.76 0.46 11.69
C PRO A 84 -10.60 1.84 11.07
N TYR A 85 -9.41 2.15 10.54
CA TYR A 85 -9.16 3.43 9.85
C TYR A 85 -9.85 3.47 8.49
N LEU A 86 -9.92 2.34 7.78
CA LEU A 86 -10.64 2.23 6.52
C LEU A 86 -12.15 2.40 6.71
N ILE A 87 -12.73 1.81 7.78
CA ILE A 87 -14.15 2.04 8.14
C ILE A 87 -14.40 3.53 8.37
N ASN A 88 -13.57 4.17 9.20
CA ASN A 88 -13.70 5.59 9.50
C ASN A 88 -13.53 6.48 8.26
N LEU A 89 -12.64 6.07 7.33
CA LEU A 89 -12.41 6.76 6.08
C LEU A 89 -13.64 6.72 5.18
N ASN A 90 -14.23 5.54 4.98
CA ASN A 90 -15.42 5.37 4.15
C ASN A 90 -16.66 6.07 4.73
N GLU A 91 -16.79 6.11 6.07
CA GLU A 91 -17.89 6.84 6.72
C GLU A 91 -17.79 8.37 6.61
N ARG A 92 -16.56 8.91 6.46
CA ARG A 92 -16.32 10.36 6.48
C ARG A 92 -16.22 10.99 5.11
N PHE A 93 -15.81 10.24 4.12
CA PHE A 93 -15.51 10.75 2.79
C PHE A 93 -16.34 10.01 1.75
N ASP A 94 -16.79 10.74 0.76
CA ASP A 94 -17.48 10.18 -0.41
C ASP A 94 -16.43 9.63 -1.39
N ILE A 95 -15.96 8.42 -1.08
CA ILE A 95 -14.95 7.70 -1.86
C ILE A 95 -15.47 6.31 -2.21
N ASN A 96 -15.11 5.82 -3.37
CA ASN A 96 -15.34 4.43 -3.74
C ASN A 96 -14.17 3.57 -3.21
N LEU A 97 -14.40 2.82 -2.13
CA LEU A 97 -13.38 1.99 -1.50
C LEU A 97 -13.48 0.55 -1.98
N ILE A 98 -12.52 0.12 -2.82
CA ILE A 98 -12.47 -1.21 -3.41
C ILE A 98 -11.46 -2.08 -2.65
N GLY A 99 -11.93 -3.19 -2.07
CA GLY A 99 -11.07 -4.17 -1.41
C GLY A 99 -10.66 -5.29 -2.36
N ILE A 100 -9.36 -5.54 -2.54
CA ILE A 100 -8.86 -6.71 -3.26
C ILE A 100 -8.30 -7.71 -2.25
N ASN A 101 -9.00 -8.82 -2.08
CA ASN A 101 -8.59 -9.92 -1.19
C ASN A 101 -7.52 -10.77 -1.87
N TYR A 102 -6.31 -10.79 -1.30
CA TYR A 102 -5.11 -11.36 -1.89
C TYR A 102 -4.77 -12.74 -1.32
N LYS A 103 -4.76 -13.77 -2.17
CA LYS A 103 -4.32 -15.14 -1.82
C LYS A 103 -4.90 -15.63 -0.50
N ASP A 104 -6.20 -15.51 -0.33
CA ASP A 104 -6.89 -15.84 0.91
C ASP A 104 -7.95 -16.95 0.71
N ASN A 105 -8.38 -17.55 1.81
CA ASN A 105 -9.52 -18.45 1.82
C ASN A 105 -10.82 -17.62 1.89
N LEU A 106 -11.80 -17.93 1.02
CA LEU A 106 -13.04 -17.17 0.91
C LEU A 106 -13.85 -17.13 2.23
N ASP A 107 -13.88 -18.24 2.98
CA ASP A 107 -14.61 -18.30 4.24
C ASP A 107 -13.93 -17.44 5.32
N ASN A 108 -12.59 -17.47 5.36
CA ASN A 108 -11.82 -16.63 6.27
C ASN A 108 -11.96 -15.15 5.92
N SER A 109 -11.99 -14.81 4.63
CA SER A 109 -12.20 -13.44 4.16
C SER A 109 -13.57 -12.90 4.54
N LYS A 110 -14.62 -13.71 4.31
CA LYS A 110 -15.99 -13.37 4.71
C LYS A 110 -16.12 -13.23 6.22
N LYS A 111 -15.51 -14.16 6.97
CA LYS A 111 -15.48 -14.09 8.43
C LYS A 111 -14.77 -12.84 8.94
N PHE A 112 -13.64 -12.48 8.35
CA PHE A 112 -12.89 -11.27 8.70
C PHE A 112 -13.76 -10.03 8.57
N LEU A 113 -14.45 -9.86 7.43
CA LEU A 113 -15.34 -8.72 7.19
C LEU A 113 -16.60 -8.75 8.08
N SER A 114 -17.12 -9.95 8.39
CA SER A 114 -18.24 -10.12 9.31
C SER A 114 -17.88 -9.74 10.76
N ASP A 115 -16.66 -10.10 11.20
CA ASP A 115 -16.22 -9.88 12.59
C ASP A 115 -15.80 -8.42 12.84
N LEU A 116 -15.20 -7.76 11.83
CA LEU A 116 -14.59 -6.44 11.97
C LEU A 116 -15.36 -5.31 11.28
N GLY A 117 -16.43 -5.63 10.55
CA GLY A 117 -17.15 -4.72 9.66
C GLY A 117 -16.59 -4.73 8.24
N ASN A 118 -17.40 -4.31 7.27
CA ASN A 118 -16.98 -4.20 5.87
C ASN A 118 -16.87 -2.72 5.47
N PRO A 119 -15.64 -2.20 5.27
CA PRO A 119 -15.42 -0.82 4.83
C PRO A 119 -15.54 -0.63 3.32
N TYR A 120 -15.63 -1.72 2.54
CA TYR A 120 -15.51 -1.69 1.08
C TYR A 120 -16.88 -1.62 0.41
N ASP A 121 -16.99 -0.80 -0.63
CA ASP A 121 -18.15 -0.75 -1.52
C ASP A 121 -18.20 -2.00 -2.40
N GLU A 122 -17.02 -2.43 -2.88
CA GLU A 122 -16.84 -3.66 -3.63
C GLU A 122 -15.67 -4.49 -3.09
N VAL A 123 -15.87 -5.82 -2.99
CA VAL A 123 -14.83 -6.75 -2.53
C VAL A 123 -14.49 -7.75 -3.61
N LEU A 124 -13.31 -7.62 -4.17
CA LEU A 124 -12.81 -8.47 -5.25
C LEU A 124 -11.81 -9.50 -4.72
N VAL A 125 -11.71 -10.66 -5.38
CA VAL A 125 -10.86 -11.78 -4.97
C VAL A 125 -9.78 -12.03 -6.01
N ASP A 126 -8.53 -12.02 -5.56
CA ASP A 126 -7.33 -12.39 -6.33
C ASP A 126 -6.70 -13.66 -5.74
N SER A 127 -7.31 -14.82 -6.05
CA SER A 127 -6.93 -16.10 -5.46
C SER A 127 -5.50 -16.55 -5.81
N ASP A 128 -5.00 -16.19 -6.99
CA ASP A 128 -3.65 -16.52 -7.46
C ASP A 128 -2.62 -15.41 -7.14
N GLY A 129 -3.11 -14.20 -6.83
CA GLY A 129 -2.30 -13.03 -6.50
C GLY A 129 -1.60 -12.39 -7.69
N ILE A 130 -1.87 -12.84 -8.91
CA ILE A 130 -1.19 -12.35 -10.12
C ILE A 130 -1.67 -10.93 -10.47
N LYS A 131 -2.94 -10.66 -10.27
CA LYS A 131 -3.57 -9.39 -10.66
C LYS A 131 -3.19 -8.26 -9.71
N SER A 132 -3.16 -8.54 -8.42
CA SER A 132 -2.69 -7.58 -7.40
C SER A 132 -1.21 -7.21 -7.62
N VAL A 133 -0.36 -8.21 -7.94
CA VAL A 133 1.06 -7.99 -8.24
C VAL A 133 1.22 -7.16 -9.52
N SER A 134 0.45 -7.45 -10.57
CA SER A 134 0.50 -6.65 -11.81
C SER A 134 0.15 -5.19 -11.56
N TYR A 135 -0.80 -4.90 -10.66
CA TYR A 135 -1.17 -3.55 -10.27
C TYR A 135 -0.05 -2.82 -9.52
N THR A 136 0.65 -3.51 -8.61
CA THR A 136 1.76 -2.96 -7.84
C THR A 136 3.06 -2.84 -8.66
N HIS A 137 3.34 -3.79 -9.56
CA HIS A 137 4.53 -3.76 -10.43
C HIS A 137 4.47 -2.70 -11.54
N LEU A 138 3.31 -2.27 -11.98
CA LEU A 138 3.18 -1.12 -12.88
C LEU A 138 3.79 0.15 -12.28
N ARG A 139 3.95 0.19 -10.96
CA ARG A 139 4.57 1.30 -10.22
C ARG A 139 6.09 1.14 -10.04
N ALA A 140 6.61 -0.09 -10.07
CA ALA A 140 8.03 -0.38 -9.79
C ALA A 140 8.96 -0.20 -11.01
N HIS A 141 8.43 -0.31 -12.24
CA HIS A 141 9.23 -0.17 -13.46
C HIS A 141 9.52 1.29 -13.87
N GLU A 142 8.99 2.27 -13.16
CA GLU A 142 9.17 3.70 -13.50
C GLU A 142 10.37 4.35 -12.80
N THR A 143 11.15 3.59 -12.02
CA THR A 143 12.29 4.14 -11.27
C THR A 143 13.66 3.78 -11.86
N GLU A 144 13.74 3.14 -13.03
CA GLU A 144 15.00 2.69 -13.65
C GLU A 144 15.30 3.33 -15.02
N GLU A 145 14.78 4.52 -15.29
CA GLU A 145 15.28 5.28 -16.47
C GLU A 145 15.86 6.63 -16.04
#